data_b50a537d6dbe6cb9c8af8b9e344222cc
#
_entry.id   b50a537d6dbe6cb9c8af8b9e344222cc
#
_cell.length_a   1.000
_cell.length_b   1.000
_cell.length_c   1.000
_cell.angle_alpha   90.00
_cell.angle_beta   90.00
_cell.angle_gamma   90.00
#
_symmetry.space_group_name_H-M   'P 1'
#
loop_
_entity.id
_entity.type
_entity.pdbx_description
1 polymer ?
#
loop_
_entity_poly.entity_id
_entity_poly.type
_entity_poly.pdbx_seq_one_letter_code
_entity_poly.pdbx_strand_id
1 'polypeptide(L)'
;GFEAVIVGGAVRDYLLDRPFHDVDVATNALPSQVKKVFSNTVDVGIQHGTILVLDAGEPIEVTTYRAESEYIDHRRPEQVFFVRNLDEDLKRRDFTINAIAMRSDGQLIDLFSGQQDLQANIIRAVGDASERFQEDALRMLRAVRFQAQLGFVIEEATFRAIQKHAHLI
;
A
#
# COMPACT_ATOMS: atom_id res chain seq x y z
N GLY A 1 17.67 13.40 -9.28
CA GLY A 1 16.59 12.56 -9.71
C GLY A 1 15.60 12.26 -8.59
N PHE A 2 14.49 11.65 -8.93
CA PHE A 2 13.50 11.21 -7.96
C PHE A 2 13.70 9.72 -7.64
N GLU A 3 13.34 9.31 -6.43
CA GLU A 3 13.24 7.91 -6.07
C GLU A 3 11.91 7.35 -6.58
N ALA A 4 11.91 6.13 -7.08
CA ALA A 4 10.72 5.40 -7.45
C ALA A 4 10.90 3.91 -7.10
N VAL A 5 9.88 3.32 -6.51
CA VAL A 5 9.86 1.91 -6.08
C VAL A 5 8.54 1.25 -6.47
N ILE A 6 8.58 -0.03 -6.81
CA ILE A 6 7.37 -0.84 -6.95
C ILE A 6 6.87 -1.18 -5.54
N VAL A 7 5.56 -1.16 -5.35
CA VAL A 7 4.94 -1.36 -4.03
C VAL A 7 3.68 -2.23 -4.10
N GLY A 8 3.20 -2.64 -2.96
CA GLY A 8 1.88 -3.24 -2.80
C GLY A 8 1.73 -4.65 -3.35
N GLY A 9 0.59 -4.90 -4.00
CA GLY A 9 0.21 -6.24 -4.48
C GLY A 9 1.18 -6.85 -5.47
N ALA A 10 1.77 -6.05 -6.35
CA ALA A 10 2.74 -6.52 -7.35
C ALA A 10 4.00 -7.12 -6.70
N VAL A 11 4.55 -6.46 -5.67
CA VAL A 11 5.73 -6.97 -4.94
C VAL A 11 5.38 -8.25 -4.18
N ARG A 12 4.25 -8.27 -3.50
CA ARG A 12 3.74 -9.47 -2.80
C ARG A 12 3.59 -10.65 -3.76
N ASP A 13 2.92 -10.46 -4.89
CA ASP A 13 2.62 -11.53 -5.83
C ASP A 13 3.88 -11.99 -6.55
N TYR A 14 4.83 -11.08 -6.85
CA TYR A 14 6.16 -11.44 -7.33
C TYR A 14 6.91 -12.36 -6.35
N LEU A 15 6.90 -12.02 -5.05
CA LEU A 15 7.56 -12.84 -4.02
C LEU A 15 6.88 -14.19 -3.77
N LEU A 16 5.61 -14.33 -4.14
CA LEU A 16 4.84 -15.57 -4.06
C LEU A 16 4.89 -16.38 -5.38
N ASP A 17 5.66 -15.95 -6.35
CA ASP A 17 5.72 -16.54 -7.70
C ASP A 17 4.33 -16.65 -8.35
N ARG A 18 3.49 -15.61 -8.16
CA ARG A 18 2.13 -15.49 -8.70
C ARG A 18 2.10 -14.46 -9.83
N PRO A 19 1.23 -14.66 -10.82
CA PRO A 19 1.04 -13.64 -11.85
C PRO A 19 0.45 -12.36 -11.24
N PHE A 20 0.93 -11.21 -11.69
CA PHE A 20 0.42 -9.89 -11.33
C PHE A 20 0.25 -9.05 -12.60
N HIS A 21 -0.71 -8.16 -12.59
CA HIS A 21 -1.05 -7.33 -13.76
C HIS A 21 -0.96 -5.83 -13.44
N ASP A 22 -1.33 -5.45 -12.23
CA ASP A 22 -1.36 -4.05 -11.82
C ASP A 22 -0.05 -3.72 -11.07
N VAL A 23 0.76 -2.86 -11.65
CA VAL A 23 2.02 -2.41 -11.04
C VAL A 23 1.83 -1.01 -10.48
N ASP A 24 1.88 -0.90 -9.15
CA ASP A 24 1.86 0.38 -8.46
C ASP A 24 3.29 0.84 -8.19
N VAL A 25 3.58 2.08 -8.55
CA VAL A 25 4.85 2.75 -8.27
C VAL A 25 4.64 3.86 -7.25
N ALA A 26 5.45 3.86 -6.20
CA ALA A 26 5.50 4.95 -5.25
C ALA A 26 6.77 5.78 -5.45
N THR A 27 6.68 7.13 -5.31
CA THR A 27 7.79 8.05 -5.60
C THR A 27 7.80 9.24 -4.65
N ASN A 28 8.98 9.85 -4.46
CA ASN A 28 9.10 11.15 -3.80
C ASN A 28 8.84 12.35 -4.73
N ALA A 29 8.55 12.11 -6.01
CA ALA A 29 8.15 13.14 -6.94
C ALA A 29 6.71 13.58 -6.69
N LEU A 30 6.45 14.89 -6.71
CA LEU A 30 5.09 15.43 -6.67
C LEU A 30 4.35 15.12 -7.99
N PRO A 31 3.02 15.09 -8.01
CA PRO A 31 2.24 14.85 -9.24
C PRO A 31 2.64 15.75 -10.40
N SER A 32 2.88 17.04 -10.14
CA SER A 32 3.35 17.99 -11.15
C SER A 32 4.74 17.67 -11.70
N GLN A 33 5.58 17.01 -10.92
CA GLN A 33 6.92 16.59 -11.34
C GLN A 33 6.85 15.30 -12.16
N VAL A 34 5.98 14.35 -11.79
CA VAL A 34 5.68 13.15 -12.60
C VAL A 34 5.21 13.56 -14.00
N LYS A 35 4.28 14.51 -14.10
CA LYS A 35 3.76 15.05 -15.37
C LYS A 35 4.81 15.78 -16.21
N LYS A 36 5.91 16.26 -15.61
CA LYS A 36 7.04 16.83 -16.36
C LYS A 36 8.00 15.76 -16.90
N VAL A 37 8.07 14.62 -16.27
CA VAL A 37 8.93 13.49 -16.69
C VAL A 37 8.27 12.69 -17.81
N PHE A 38 6.97 12.47 -17.72
CA PHE A 38 6.19 11.67 -18.67
C PHE A 38 5.24 12.54 -19.47
N SER A 39 5.24 12.36 -20.80
CA SER A 39 4.44 13.17 -21.73
C SER A 39 2.98 12.73 -21.81
N ASN A 40 2.70 11.44 -21.54
CA ASN A 40 1.37 10.88 -21.66
C ASN A 40 0.88 10.40 -20.28
N THR A 41 0.09 11.26 -19.62
CA THR A 41 -0.39 11.02 -18.25
C THR A 41 -1.87 11.37 -18.13
N VAL A 42 -2.57 10.69 -17.20
CA VAL A 42 -3.98 10.95 -16.85
C VAL A 42 -4.11 11.20 -15.35
N ASP A 43 -4.87 12.22 -14.98
CA ASP A 43 -5.16 12.53 -13.58
C ASP A 43 -6.28 11.63 -13.07
N VAL A 44 -5.93 10.56 -12.35
CA VAL A 44 -6.91 9.60 -11.79
C VAL A 44 -7.18 9.80 -10.31
N GLY A 45 -6.32 10.50 -9.61
CA GLY A 45 -6.44 10.77 -8.17
C GLY A 45 -5.42 11.78 -7.70
N ILE A 46 -5.28 12.89 -8.43
CA ILE A 46 -4.25 13.92 -8.19
C ILE A 46 -4.31 14.49 -6.77
N GLN A 47 -5.51 14.64 -6.21
CA GLN A 47 -5.72 15.05 -4.82
C GLN A 47 -5.14 14.07 -3.79
N HIS A 48 -4.97 12.81 -4.18
CA HIS A 48 -4.35 11.76 -3.38
C HIS A 48 -2.92 11.43 -3.83
N GLY A 49 -2.40 12.20 -4.80
CA GLY A 49 -1.04 12.06 -5.30
C GLY A 49 -0.86 11.04 -6.41
N THR A 50 -1.93 10.48 -6.99
CA THR A 50 -1.84 9.43 -8.02
C THR A 50 -2.00 10.00 -9.43
N ILE A 51 -1.04 9.65 -10.29
CA ILE A 51 -1.03 9.93 -11.73
C ILE A 51 -0.92 8.59 -12.47
N LEU A 52 -1.75 8.39 -13.49
CA LEU A 52 -1.62 7.26 -14.40
C LEU A 52 -0.67 7.65 -15.53
N VAL A 53 0.41 6.88 -15.70
CA VAL A 53 1.41 7.03 -16.75
C VAL A 53 1.13 6.02 -17.85
N LEU A 54 1.08 6.48 -19.12
CA LEU A 54 0.73 5.67 -20.30
C LEU A 54 1.92 5.45 -21.24
N ASP A 55 3.10 5.99 -20.94
CA ASP A 55 4.27 5.99 -21.84
C ASP A 55 4.92 4.62 -22.02
N ALA A 56 4.63 3.65 -21.15
CA ALA A 56 5.26 2.33 -21.15
C ALA A 56 4.45 1.25 -21.92
N GLY A 57 3.39 1.63 -22.61
CA GLY A 57 2.50 0.70 -23.33
C GLY A 57 1.37 0.15 -22.45
N GLU A 58 1.63 -0.17 -21.19
CA GLU A 58 0.62 -0.48 -20.19
C GLU A 58 0.47 0.65 -19.18
N PRO A 59 -0.74 0.90 -18.65
CA PRO A 59 -0.96 1.93 -17.65
C PRO A 59 -0.24 1.60 -16.35
N ILE A 60 0.53 2.55 -15.81
CA ILE A 60 1.21 2.41 -14.51
C ILE A 60 0.70 3.51 -13.59
N GLU A 61 0.18 3.12 -12.42
CA GLU A 61 -0.17 4.08 -11.38
C GLU A 61 1.08 4.53 -10.63
N VAL A 62 1.35 5.84 -10.67
CA VAL A 62 2.46 6.47 -9.96
C VAL A 62 1.90 7.35 -8.86
N THR A 63 2.17 7.00 -7.61
CA THR A 63 1.66 7.71 -6.44
C THR A 63 2.80 8.38 -5.67
N THR A 64 2.66 9.66 -5.37
CA THR A 64 3.59 10.38 -4.50
C THR A 64 3.53 9.81 -3.08
N TYR A 65 4.70 9.65 -2.43
CA TYR A 65 4.76 9.25 -1.01
C TYR A 65 3.89 10.16 -0.17
N ARG A 66 3.08 9.58 0.69
CA ARG A 66 2.14 10.33 1.50
C ARG A 66 2.04 9.80 2.92
N ALA A 67 1.84 10.72 3.85
CA ALA A 67 1.32 10.46 5.17
C ALA A 67 -0.14 10.91 5.21
N GLU A 68 -0.90 10.34 6.10
CA GLU A 68 -2.33 10.62 6.25
C GLU A 68 -2.56 11.17 7.66
N SER A 69 -3.41 12.21 7.77
CA SER A 69 -3.85 12.76 9.06
C SER A 69 -4.86 11.85 9.72
N GLU A 70 -5.49 12.34 10.78
CA GLU A 70 -6.62 11.68 11.41
C GLU A 70 -7.72 11.38 10.38
N TYR A 71 -8.42 10.27 10.58
CA TYR A 71 -9.44 9.79 9.67
C TYR A 71 -10.83 10.24 10.13
N ILE A 72 -11.63 10.72 9.18
CA ILE A 72 -13.04 11.02 9.39
C ILE A 72 -13.87 9.78 9.02
N ASP A 73 -14.88 9.48 9.82
CA ASP A 73 -15.84 8.39 9.58
C ASP A 73 -15.19 7.00 9.38
N HIS A 74 -14.03 6.76 10.00
CA HIS A 74 -13.29 5.50 9.91
C HIS A 74 -13.06 5.01 8.48
N ARG A 75 -12.87 5.92 7.52
CA ARG A 75 -12.67 5.56 6.11
C ARG A 75 -11.76 6.48 5.34
N ARG A 76 -11.82 7.79 5.55
CA ARG A 76 -11.08 8.77 4.76
C ARG A 76 -10.19 9.61 5.65
N PRO A 77 -8.91 9.78 5.31
CA PRO A 77 -8.09 10.75 6.00
C PRO A 77 -8.65 12.15 5.75
N GLU A 78 -8.67 12.98 6.79
CA GLU A 78 -9.10 14.37 6.67
C GLU A 78 -8.21 15.13 5.68
N GLN A 79 -6.91 14.86 5.75
CA GLN A 79 -5.92 15.45 4.85
C GLN A 79 -4.87 14.42 4.45
N VAL A 80 -4.35 14.57 3.24
CA VAL A 80 -3.20 13.82 2.71
C VAL A 80 -2.02 14.77 2.60
N PHE A 81 -0.91 14.41 3.21
CA PHE A 81 0.33 15.18 3.14
C PHE A 81 1.35 14.43 2.28
N PHE A 82 1.90 15.10 1.28
CA PHE A 82 3.00 14.55 0.51
C PHE A 82 4.28 14.59 1.33
N VAL A 83 4.93 13.44 1.46
CA VAL A 83 6.19 13.27 2.19
C VAL A 83 7.30 12.85 1.23
N ARG A 84 8.54 12.95 1.69
CA ARG A 84 9.71 12.56 0.88
C ARG A 84 10.32 11.24 1.31
N ASN A 85 9.80 10.67 2.38
CA ASN A 85 10.33 9.46 2.99
C ASN A 85 9.42 8.27 2.68
N LEU A 86 9.98 7.23 2.09
CA LEU A 86 9.31 5.97 1.80
C LEU A 86 8.77 5.28 3.06
N ASP A 87 9.48 5.39 4.19
CA ASP A 87 9.11 4.74 5.44
C ASP A 87 7.72 5.20 5.92
N GLU A 88 7.43 6.49 5.78
CA GLU A 88 6.12 7.06 6.12
C GLU A 88 5.01 6.51 5.21
N ASP A 89 5.30 6.34 3.91
CA ASP A 89 4.33 5.76 2.98
C ASP A 89 4.07 4.28 3.27
N LEU A 90 5.09 3.51 3.61
CA LEU A 90 4.94 2.10 3.97
C LEU A 90 4.20 1.92 5.31
N LYS A 91 4.44 2.80 6.28
CA LYS A 91 3.85 2.74 7.62
C LYS A 91 2.32 2.90 7.62
N ARG A 92 1.74 3.68 6.69
CA ARG A 92 0.30 3.87 6.59
C ARG A 92 -0.46 2.71 5.91
N ARG A 93 0.25 1.73 5.37
CA ARG A 93 -0.35 0.60 4.66
C ARG A 93 -1.09 -0.34 5.61
N ASP A 94 -1.96 -1.17 5.04
CA ASP A 94 -2.84 -2.07 5.79
C ASP A 94 -2.10 -3.25 6.44
N PHE A 95 -1.42 -4.08 5.62
CA PHE A 95 -0.80 -5.32 6.07
C PHE A 95 0.68 -5.37 5.69
N THR A 96 1.46 -6.08 6.51
CA THR A 96 2.91 -6.23 6.33
C THR A 96 3.27 -6.79 4.95
N ILE A 97 2.49 -7.76 4.47
CA ILE A 97 2.68 -8.39 3.15
C ILE A 97 2.45 -7.44 1.96
N ASN A 98 1.79 -6.31 2.18
CA ASN A 98 1.56 -5.24 1.18
C ASN A 98 2.42 -3.99 1.45
N ALA A 99 3.24 -4.01 2.52
CA ALA A 99 4.13 -2.92 2.92
C ALA A 99 5.60 -3.21 2.59
N ILE A 100 5.84 -3.99 1.56
CA ILE A 100 7.16 -4.26 0.99
C ILE A 100 7.31 -3.43 -0.27
N ALA A 101 8.47 -2.78 -0.43
CA ALA A 101 8.82 -2.07 -1.65
C ALA A 101 9.99 -2.76 -2.36
N MET A 102 10.08 -2.59 -3.68
CA MET A 102 11.16 -3.13 -4.51
C MET A 102 11.75 -2.03 -5.39
N ARG A 103 13.05 -1.87 -5.34
CA ARG A 103 13.81 -0.97 -6.22
C ARG A 103 13.94 -1.54 -7.63
N SER A 104 14.33 -0.71 -8.57
CA SER A 104 14.56 -1.12 -9.97
C SER A 104 15.67 -2.16 -10.16
N ASP A 105 16.60 -2.28 -9.21
CA ASP A 105 17.67 -3.29 -9.19
C ASP A 105 17.23 -4.61 -8.51
N GLY A 106 15.97 -4.71 -8.06
CA GLY A 106 15.43 -5.87 -7.36
C GLY A 106 15.65 -5.85 -5.85
N GLN A 107 16.33 -4.83 -5.30
CA GLN A 107 16.51 -4.72 -3.85
C GLN A 107 15.16 -4.51 -3.16
N LEU A 108 14.88 -5.32 -2.15
CA LEU A 108 13.68 -5.21 -1.33
C LEU A 108 13.89 -4.28 -0.14
N ILE A 109 12.87 -3.49 0.17
CA ILE A 109 12.77 -2.66 1.36
C ILE A 109 11.58 -3.18 2.16
N ASP A 110 11.86 -3.78 3.31
CA ASP A 110 10.88 -4.45 4.17
C ASP A 110 11.08 -4.01 5.62
N LEU A 111 10.33 -3.00 6.05
CA LEU A 111 10.44 -2.40 7.37
C LEU A 111 9.61 -3.12 8.44
N PHE A 112 8.66 -3.95 8.02
CA PHE A 112 7.64 -4.55 8.89
C PHE A 112 7.64 -6.08 8.85
N SER A 113 8.75 -6.69 8.37
CA SER A 113 8.90 -8.15 8.28
C SER A 113 7.85 -8.82 7.39
N GLY A 114 7.40 -8.14 6.35
CA GLY A 114 6.40 -8.66 5.41
C GLY A 114 6.86 -9.93 4.70
N GLN A 115 8.16 -10.06 4.38
CA GLN A 115 8.71 -11.29 3.79
C GLN A 115 8.59 -12.49 4.72
N GLN A 116 8.79 -12.30 6.04
CA GLN A 116 8.61 -13.36 7.02
C GLN A 116 7.13 -13.78 7.10
N ASP A 117 6.21 -12.82 7.10
CA ASP A 117 4.78 -13.08 7.11
C ASP A 117 4.32 -13.77 5.80
N LEU A 118 4.91 -13.45 4.64
CA LEU A 118 4.67 -14.17 3.39
C LEU A 118 5.10 -15.63 3.49
N GLN A 119 6.30 -15.90 4.02
CA GLN A 119 6.81 -17.26 4.21
C GLN A 119 5.97 -18.07 5.19
N ALA A 120 5.46 -17.42 6.23
CA ALA A 120 4.60 -18.03 7.25
C ALA A 120 3.12 -18.13 6.83
N ASN A 121 2.74 -17.58 5.68
CA ASN A 121 1.35 -17.48 5.20
C ASN A 121 0.45 -16.72 6.20
N ILE A 122 0.93 -15.59 6.71
CA ILE A 122 0.25 -14.78 7.73
C ILE A 122 -0.18 -13.43 7.15
N ILE A 123 -1.40 -13.00 7.51
CA ILE A 123 -1.90 -11.64 7.30
C ILE A 123 -1.82 -10.90 8.63
N ARG A 124 -0.91 -9.93 8.73
CA ARG A 124 -0.65 -9.11 9.92
C ARG A 124 -0.82 -7.63 9.57
N ALA A 125 -1.52 -6.87 10.41
CA ALA A 125 -1.60 -5.42 10.26
C ALA A 125 -0.22 -4.76 10.45
N VAL A 126 0.02 -3.66 9.75
CA VAL A 126 1.20 -2.82 9.98
C VAL A 126 1.01 -2.04 11.28
N GLY A 127 1.93 -2.21 12.23
CA GLY A 127 1.83 -1.56 13.54
C GLY A 127 0.70 -2.11 14.41
N ASP A 128 -0.07 -1.23 15.05
CA ASP A 128 -1.21 -1.64 15.89
C ASP A 128 -2.48 -1.86 15.04
N ALA A 129 -3.01 -3.07 15.07
CA ALA A 129 -4.19 -3.46 14.29
C ALA A 129 -5.45 -2.67 14.67
N SER A 130 -5.61 -2.35 15.98
CA SER A 130 -6.76 -1.56 16.45
C SER A 130 -6.73 -0.15 15.87
N GLU A 131 -5.56 0.51 15.85
CA GLU A 131 -5.39 1.83 15.25
C GLU A 131 -5.69 1.77 13.75
N ARG A 132 -5.10 0.80 13.02
CA ARG A 132 -5.33 0.63 11.58
C ARG A 132 -6.80 0.45 11.20
N PHE A 133 -7.57 -0.27 12.01
CA PHE A 133 -8.99 -0.51 11.74
C PHE A 133 -9.89 0.64 12.17
N GLN A 134 -9.49 1.41 13.17
CA GLN A 134 -10.19 2.67 13.53
C GLN A 134 -9.96 3.77 12.48
N GLU A 135 -8.79 3.81 11.83
CA GLU A 135 -8.54 4.70 10.71
C GLU A 135 -9.44 4.34 9.51
N ASP A 136 -9.35 3.12 9.03
CA ASP A 136 -10.14 2.64 7.89
C ASP A 136 -10.72 1.25 8.18
N ALA A 137 -12.02 1.21 8.49
CA ALA A 137 -12.75 -0.02 8.78
C ALA A 137 -12.76 -1.01 7.62
N LEU A 138 -12.65 -0.53 6.36
CA LEU A 138 -12.58 -1.41 5.20
C LEU A 138 -11.33 -2.30 5.18
N ARG A 139 -10.28 -1.94 5.93
CA ARG A 139 -9.11 -2.80 6.09
C ARG A 139 -9.46 -4.15 6.71
N MET A 140 -10.50 -4.22 7.56
CA MET A 140 -11.00 -5.50 8.10
C MET A 140 -11.57 -6.40 6.99
N LEU A 141 -12.36 -5.85 6.06
CA LEU A 141 -12.86 -6.60 4.91
C LEU A 141 -11.73 -6.99 3.95
N ARG A 142 -10.70 -6.15 3.83
CA ARG A 142 -9.49 -6.47 3.06
C ARG A 142 -8.73 -7.66 3.66
N ALA A 143 -8.62 -7.76 5.00
CA ALA A 143 -8.03 -8.92 5.66
C ALA A 143 -8.74 -10.23 5.29
N VAL A 144 -10.08 -10.25 5.37
CA VAL A 144 -10.90 -11.40 4.99
C VAL A 144 -10.74 -11.72 3.50
N ARG A 145 -10.72 -10.70 2.64
CA ARG A 145 -10.49 -10.89 1.21
C ARG A 145 -9.11 -11.52 0.94
N PHE A 146 -8.04 -11.03 1.56
CA PHE A 146 -6.71 -11.60 1.38
C PHE A 146 -6.61 -13.02 1.94
N GLN A 147 -7.27 -13.31 3.06
CA GLN A 147 -7.39 -14.69 3.57
C GLN A 147 -7.97 -15.62 2.52
N ALA A 148 -9.08 -15.23 1.89
CA ALA A 148 -9.73 -16.03 0.86
C ALA A 148 -8.88 -16.15 -0.42
N GLN A 149 -8.22 -15.06 -0.86
CA GLN A 149 -7.44 -15.04 -2.09
C GLN A 149 -6.09 -15.77 -1.98
N LEU A 150 -5.43 -15.65 -0.84
CA LEU A 150 -4.07 -16.17 -0.64
C LEU A 150 -4.06 -17.52 0.08
N GLY A 151 -5.14 -17.87 0.79
CA GLY A 151 -5.19 -19.04 1.67
C GLY A 151 -4.38 -18.85 2.95
N PHE A 152 -4.07 -17.62 3.32
CA PHE A 152 -3.28 -17.27 4.50
C PHE A 152 -4.14 -17.23 5.76
N VAL A 153 -3.48 -17.26 6.92
CA VAL A 153 -4.14 -17.11 8.22
C VAL A 153 -4.01 -15.68 8.71
N ILE A 154 -5.10 -15.09 9.21
CA ILE A 154 -5.03 -13.80 9.89
C ILE A 154 -4.36 -13.99 11.24
N GLU A 155 -3.31 -13.22 11.53
CA GLU A 155 -2.60 -13.21 12.78
C GLU A 155 -3.53 -12.93 13.95
N GLU A 156 -3.31 -13.57 15.10
CA GLU A 156 -4.27 -13.57 16.21
C GLU A 156 -4.58 -12.18 16.76
N ALA A 157 -3.58 -11.30 16.94
CA ALA A 157 -3.82 -9.94 17.41
C ALA A 157 -4.61 -9.12 16.38
N THR A 158 -4.30 -9.29 15.09
CA THR A 158 -5.05 -8.70 13.97
C THR A 158 -6.49 -9.20 13.95
N PHE A 159 -6.72 -10.49 14.15
CA PHE A 159 -8.06 -11.07 14.20
C PHE A 159 -8.87 -10.57 15.40
N ARG A 160 -8.27 -10.48 16.58
CA ARG A 160 -8.92 -9.90 17.77
C ARG A 160 -9.32 -8.45 17.57
N ALA A 161 -8.48 -7.67 16.88
CA ALA A 161 -8.81 -6.29 16.54
C ALA A 161 -9.99 -6.22 15.55
N ILE A 162 -10.08 -7.14 14.58
CA ILE A 162 -11.26 -7.26 13.70
C ILE A 162 -12.53 -7.51 14.53
N GLN A 163 -12.49 -8.49 15.43
CA GLN A 163 -13.65 -8.79 16.29
C GLN A 163 -14.09 -7.57 17.13
N LYS A 164 -13.11 -6.84 17.69
CA LYS A 164 -13.37 -5.66 18.51
C LYS A 164 -14.00 -4.51 17.73
N HIS A 165 -13.57 -4.30 16.48
CA HIS A 165 -13.92 -3.15 15.66
C HIS A 165 -14.92 -3.45 14.53
N ALA A 166 -15.45 -4.68 14.44
CA ALA A 166 -16.40 -5.09 13.39
C ALA A 166 -17.64 -4.21 13.29
N HIS A 167 -18.04 -3.55 14.40
CA HIS A 167 -19.16 -2.63 14.44
C HIS A 167 -18.95 -1.32 13.66
N LEU A 168 -17.73 -1.05 13.18
CA LEU A 168 -17.38 0.11 12.36
C LEU A 168 -17.61 -0.09 10.85
N ILE A 169 -17.95 -1.31 10.42
CA ILE A 169 -18.19 -1.66 9.00
C ILE A 169 -19.59 -1.23 8.57
#